data_e2d3a5b21334d1e649fa198f1be9f8d9
#
_entry.id   e2d3a5b21334d1e649fa198f1be9f8d9
#
_cell.length_a   1.000
_cell.length_b   1.000
_cell.length_c   1.000
_cell.angle_alpha   90.00
_cell.angle_beta   90.00
_cell.angle_gamma   90.00
#
_symmetry.space_group_name_H-M   'P 1'
#
loop_
_entity.id
_entity.type
_entity.pdbx_description
1 polymer ?
#
loop_
_entity_poly.entity_id
_entity_poly.type
_entity_poly.pdbx_seq_one_letter_code
_entity_poly.pdbx_strand_id
1 'polypeptide(L)'
;MRKALKVMCSLLLASTATATLAAEVDPSNTLRLYNWTDYIGETTLADFEKATGIKVIYDTFDGYETVQTKLLTGRSGYDLVMLNASLVPPLIKAGVFQPLDKQQLPSWHNLDTQVVQNLQDYDPGLTYSAPYTWGSSGVTYNVDKIKARMPDAPIGSLAMLFDPKIVSRFADCGVTLMDAPTEVIPLALKYLGKDPRSAAPADLKAAEKLLLDIRPYIKKFDSVNYLTSLPNGDVCMALTWSGDYATAQARAEEANKDIQLAFFIPKEGSLIWFDNLYLPKDAPHSANAHRFIEFLLQPQTMAQVTNYIHYANSNAAATALVQADIRANPAIYPDDLTRERLFAQKTQDARDMRAITRVWSTVKTGF
;
A
#
# COMPACT_ATOMS: atom_id res chain seq x y z
N MET A 1 1.40 94.12 11.14
CA MET A 1 0.15 93.63 10.75
C MET A 1 0.32 92.92 9.38
N ARG A 2 0.60 91.66 9.31
CA ARG A 2 0.52 90.79 8.12
C ARG A 2 0.35 89.33 8.58
N LYS A 3 -0.81 88.72 8.29
CA LYS A 3 -1.11 87.33 8.62
C LYS A 3 -0.42 86.43 7.61
N ALA A 4 0.39 85.52 8.07
CA ALA A 4 0.98 84.45 7.25
C ALA A 4 0.06 83.27 7.27
N LEU A 5 -0.41 82.86 6.07
CA LEU A 5 -1.24 81.65 5.81
C LEU A 5 -0.32 80.45 5.59
N LYS A 6 -0.33 79.46 6.50
CA LYS A 6 0.36 78.20 6.30
C LYS A 6 -0.54 77.25 5.49
N VAL A 7 -0.11 76.93 4.29
CA VAL A 7 -0.68 75.85 3.47
C VAL A 7 -0.02 74.53 3.88
N MET A 8 -0.80 73.62 4.41
CA MET A 8 -0.39 72.29 4.78
C MET A 8 -0.75 71.33 3.62
N CYS A 9 0.27 70.92 2.85
CA CYS A 9 0.14 69.87 1.83
C CYS A 9 0.07 68.51 2.47
N SER A 10 -1.10 67.85 2.47
CA SER A 10 -1.26 66.46 2.87
C SER A 10 -0.95 65.55 1.67
N LEU A 11 0.17 64.86 1.71
CA LEU A 11 0.46 63.74 0.77
C LEU A 11 -0.40 62.52 1.16
N LEU A 12 -1.39 62.18 0.37
CA LEU A 12 -2.04 60.85 0.44
C LEU A 12 -1.14 59.84 -0.27
N LEU A 13 -0.49 58.92 0.50
CA LEU A 13 0.09 57.71 -0.03
C LEU A 13 -1.06 56.75 -0.35
N ALA A 14 -1.34 56.54 -1.63
CA ALA A 14 -2.20 55.50 -2.10
C ALA A 14 -1.41 54.18 -2.10
N SER A 15 -1.60 53.35 -1.05
CA SER A 15 -1.11 51.96 -1.04
C SER A 15 -1.95 51.13 -2.01
N THR A 16 -1.42 50.84 -3.18
CA THR A 16 -1.98 49.82 -4.09
C THR A 16 -1.71 48.43 -3.50
N ALA A 17 -2.70 47.90 -2.81
CA ALA A 17 -2.70 46.46 -2.46
C ALA A 17 -2.86 45.63 -3.74
N THR A 18 -1.79 45.06 -4.23
CA THR A 18 -1.85 44.00 -5.25
C THR A 18 -2.48 42.76 -4.61
N ALA A 19 -3.78 42.60 -4.77
CA ALA A 19 -4.44 41.35 -4.50
C ALA A 19 -3.93 40.34 -5.53
N THR A 20 -3.10 39.41 -5.12
CA THR A 20 -2.77 38.19 -5.87
C THR A 20 -4.07 37.39 -5.95
N LEU A 21 -4.78 37.51 -7.08
CA LEU A 21 -5.85 36.58 -7.41
C LEU A 21 -5.20 35.19 -7.49
N ALA A 22 -5.46 34.33 -6.51
CA ALA A 22 -5.27 32.90 -6.68
C ALA A 22 -6.14 32.54 -7.89
N ALA A 23 -5.51 32.03 -8.95
CA ALA A 23 -6.24 31.57 -10.13
C ALA A 23 -7.24 30.51 -9.64
N GLU A 24 -8.51 30.78 -9.85
CA GLU A 24 -9.59 29.85 -9.54
C GLU A 24 -9.35 28.61 -10.41
N VAL A 25 -9.09 27.45 -9.79
CA VAL A 25 -8.83 26.21 -10.53
C VAL A 25 -10.14 25.84 -11.23
N ASP A 26 -10.10 25.73 -12.56
CA ASP A 26 -11.25 25.27 -13.35
C ASP A 26 -11.66 23.87 -12.82
N PRO A 27 -12.88 23.70 -12.29
CA PRO A 27 -13.33 22.43 -11.75
C PRO A 27 -13.26 21.29 -12.77
N SER A 28 -13.38 21.57 -14.06
CA SER A 28 -13.25 20.57 -15.14
C SER A 28 -11.81 20.10 -15.36
N ASN A 29 -10.81 20.85 -14.85
CA ASN A 29 -9.38 20.55 -15.00
C ASN A 29 -8.77 20.03 -13.70
N THR A 30 -9.52 19.21 -12.98
CA THR A 30 -9.10 18.58 -11.74
C THR A 30 -9.12 17.07 -11.84
N LEU A 31 -8.31 16.41 -11.00
CA LEU A 31 -8.33 14.98 -10.75
C LEU A 31 -8.39 14.75 -9.22
N ARG A 32 -9.36 13.98 -8.75
CA ARG A 32 -9.49 13.58 -7.35
C ARG A 32 -9.02 12.15 -7.20
N LEU A 33 -7.85 11.97 -6.60
CA LEU A 33 -7.20 10.67 -6.38
C LEU A 33 -7.29 10.27 -4.92
N TYR A 34 -7.77 9.05 -4.64
CA TYR A 34 -7.83 8.44 -3.32
C TYR A 34 -6.92 7.23 -3.26
N ASN A 35 -5.87 7.28 -2.46
CA ASN A 35 -4.78 6.32 -2.47
C ASN A 35 -4.41 5.88 -1.05
N TRP A 36 -3.63 4.82 -0.94
CA TRP A 36 -2.96 4.45 0.30
C TRP A 36 -1.99 5.54 0.75
N THR A 37 -1.79 5.66 2.06
CA THR A 37 -0.77 6.56 2.62
C THR A 37 0.63 6.14 2.17
N ASP A 38 1.50 7.11 1.86
CA ASP A 38 2.89 6.92 1.39
C ASP A 38 3.03 6.01 0.13
N TYR A 39 2.07 6.06 -0.79
CA TYR A 39 1.98 5.10 -1.89
C TYR A 39 1.95 5.74 -3.30
N ILE A 40 2.73 6.80 -3.48
CA ILE A 40 2.94 7.47 -4.78
C ILE A 40 4.36 8.02 -4.83
N GLY A 41 4.97 8.16 -6.03
CA GLY A 41 6.31 8.73 -6.17
C GLY A 41 6.35 10.21 -5.75
N GLU A 42 7.46 10.64 -5.19
CA GLU A 42 7.64 11.96 -4.58
C GLU A 42 7.21 13.12 -5.49
N THR A 43 7.58 13.06 -6.78
CA THR A 43 7.27 14.13 -7.75
C THR A 43 6.11 13.79 -8.68
N THR A 44 5.57 12.57 -8.63
CA THR A 44 4.63 12.04 -9.62
C THR A 44 3.41 12.96 -9.84
N LEU A 45 2.82 13.48 -8.75
CA LEU A 45 1.66 14.37 -8.85
C LEU A 45 2.03 15.71 -9.49
N ALA A 46 3.14 16.31 -9.07
CA ALA A 46 3.64 17.58 -9.60
C ALA A 46 4.05 17.45 -11.09
N ASP A 47 4.67 16.34 -11.46
CA ASP A 47 5.07 16.06 -12.84
C ASP A 47 3.84 15.87 -13.74
N PHE A 48 2.79 15.19 -13.26
CA PHE A 48 1.52 15.07 -13.95
C PHE A 48 0.86 16.44 -14.13
N GLU A 49 0.76 17.25 -13.07
CA GLU A 49 0.20 18.60 -13.14
C GLU A 49 0.94 19.47 -14.15
N LYS A 50 2.28 19.41 -14.12
CA LYS A 50 3.15 20.14 -15.06
C LYS A 50 2.96 19.69 -16.52
N ALA A 51 2.81 18.39 -16.74
CA ALA A 51 2.68 17.81 -18.07
C ALA A 51 1.31 18.07 -18.71
N THR A 52 0.26 18.13 -17.89
CA THR A 52 -1.13 18.13 -18.36
C THR A 52 -1.91 19.41 -18.06
N GLY A 53 -1.46 20.20 -17.09
CA GLY A 53 -2.20 21.32 -16.52
C GLY A 53 -3.36 20.89 -15.60
N ILE A 54 -3.58 19.59 -15.39
CA ILE A 54 -4.65 19.06 -14.55
C ILE A 54 -4.22 19.13 -13.10
N LYS A 55 -4.98 19.81 -12.24
CA LYS A 55 -4.72 19.89 -10.80
C LYS A 55 -5.12 18.62 -10.07
N VAL A 56 -4.21 18.04 -9.28
CA VAL A 56 -4.51 16.84 -8.50
C VAL A 56 -4.93 17.20 -7.08
N ILE A 57 -6.09 16.71 -6.67
CA ILE A 57 -6.55 16.70 -5.27
C ILE A 57 -6.30 15.29 -4.76
N TYR A 58 -5.38 15.17 -3.82
CA TYR A 58 -4.87 13.89 -3.33
C TYR A 58 -5.27 13.65 -1.89
N ASP A 59 -6.09 12.63 -1.68
CA ASP A 59 -6.51 12.17 -0.35
C ASP A 59 -5.97 10.76 -0.09
N THR A 60 -5.70 10.43 1.16
CA THR A 60 -5.19 9.13 1.57
C THR A 60 -6.11 8.39 2.53
N PHE A 61 -5.92 7.08 2.63
CA PHE A 61 -6.56 6.21 3.59
C PHE A 61 -5.59 5.11 4.06
N ASP A 62 -5.86 4.58 5.26
CA ASP A 62 -5.06 3.52 5.88
C ASP A 62 -5.83 2.19 6.02
N GLY A 63 -7.13 2.18 5.68
CA GLY A 63 -7.99 1.01 5.85
C GLY A 63 -9.02 0.84 4.74
N TYR A 64 -9.16 -0.41 4.29
CA TYR A 64 -10.10 -0.78 3.21
C TYR A 64 -11.56 -0.47 3.55
N GLU A 65 -11.97 -0.69 4.80
CA GLU A 65 -13.36 -0.50 5.25
C GLU A 65 -13.83 0.93 5.03
N THR A 66 -12.94 1.91 5.23
CA THR A 66 -13.24 3.33 5.02
C THR A 66 -13.52 3.61 3.56
N VAL A 67 -12.66 3.14 2.66
CA VAL A 67 -12.83 3.37 1.22
C VAL A 67 -14.02 2.58 0.67
N GLN A 68 -14.21 1.34 1.11
CA GLN A 68 -15.36 0.50 0.72
C GLN A 68 -16.68 1.17 1.07
N THR A 69 -16.83 1.67 2.30
CA THR A 69 -18.03 2.37 2.76
C THR A 69 -18.30 3.59 1.89
N LYS A 70 -17.28 4.40 1.61
CA LYS A 70 -17.39 5.59 0.77
C LYS A 70 -17.83 5.25 -0.67
N LEU A 71 -17.26 4.22 -1.28
CA LEU A 71 -17.60 3.77 -2.62
C LEU A 71 -19.03 3.21 -2.71
N LEU A 72 -19.46 2.43 -1.71
CA LEU A 72 -20.80 1.83 -1.69
C LEU A 72 -21.91 2.86 -1.48
N THR A 73 -21.62 4.03 -0.92
CA THR A 73 -22.62 5.11 -0.78
C THR A 73 -22.97 5.78 -2.13
N GLY A 74 -22.17 5.55 -3.19
CA GLY A 74 -22.45 6.03 -4.55
C GLY A 74 -22.31 7.54 -4.74
N ARG A 75 -21.54 8.20 -3.88
CA ARG A 75 -21.10 9.60 -4.00
C ARG A 75 -19.70 9.71 -3.41
N SER A 76 -18.76 8.97 -4.04
CA SER A 76 -17.39 8.89 -3.54
C SER A 76 -16.69 10.26 -3.59
N GLY A 77 -16.98 11.05 -4.61
CA GLY A 77 -16.34 12.32 -4.87
C GLY A 77 -14.94 12.19 -5.45
N TYR A 78 -14.52 10.99 -5.85
CA TYR A 78 -13.21 10.70 -6.45
C TYR A 78 -13.33 10.30 -7.91
N ASP A 79 -12.25 10.56 -8.65
CA ASP A 79 -12.11 10.16 -10.05
C ASP A 79 -11.34 8.84 -10.19
N LEU A 80 -10.38 8.62 -9.29
CA LEU A 80 -9.59 7.40 -9.19
C LEU A 80 -9.44 6.95 -7.76
N VAL A 81 -9.48 5.63 -7.54
CA VAL A 81 -9.25 5.00 -6.24
C VAL A 81 -8.26 3.85 -6.42
N MET A 82 -7.25 3.78 -5.55
CA MET A 82 -6.31 2.66 -5.46
C MET A 82 -6.88 1.58 -4.55
N LEU A 83 -6.94 0.33 -5.00
CA LEU A 83 -7.43 -0.80 -4.20
C LEU A 83 -6.68 -2.08 -4.51
N ASN A 84 -6.58 -2.94 -3.50
CA ASN A 84 -6.12 -4.30 -3.68
C ASN A 84 -7.11 -5.12 -4.53
N ALA A 85 -6.59 -5.82 -5.52
CA ALA A 85 -7.39 -6.55 -6.50
C ALA A 85 -8.31 -7.60 -5.86
N SER A 86 -7.87 -8.28 -4.79
CA SER A 86 -8.66 -9.34 -4.14
C SER A 86 -9.94 -8.83 -3.45
N LEU A 87 -9.99 -7.54 -3.14
CA LEU A 87 -11.10 -6.89 -2.43
C LEU A 87 -12.17 -6.34 -3.38
N VAL A 88 -11.90 -6.31 -4.67
CA VAL A 88 -12.69 -5.57 -5.66
C VAL A 88 -13.84 -6.36 -6.31
N PRO A 89 -13.78 -7.70 -6.50
CA PRO A 89 -14.85 -8.41 -7.19
C PRO A 89 -16.27 -8.17 -6.63
N PRO A 90 -16.51 -8.08 -5.30
CA PRO A 90 -17.81 -7.71 -4.78
C PRO A 90 -18.25 -6.28 -5.17
N LEU A 91 -17.31 -5.33 -5.27
CA LEU A 91 -17.57 -3.95 -5.67
C LEU A 91 -17.89 -3.86 -7.17
N ILE A 92 -17.17 -4.62 -8.01
CA ILE A 92 -17.49 -4.76 -9.45
C ILE A 92 -18.91 -5.29 -9.61
N LYS A 93 -19.24 -6.38 -8.90
CA LYS A 93 -20.59 -6.97 -8.93
C LYS A 93 -21.67 -6.00 -8.46
N ALA A 94 -21.36 -5.12 -7.52
CA ALA A 94 -22.25 -4.07 -7.05
C ALA A 94 -22.36 -2.88 -8.02
N GLY A 95 -21.61 -2.87 -9.12
CA GLY A 95 -21.63 -1.79 -10.13
C GLY A 95 -21.04 -0.48 -9.63
N VAL A 96 -20.04 -0.56 -8.75
CA VAL A 96 -19.38 0.61 -8.12
C VAL A 96 -18.44 1.30 -9.08
N PHE A 97 -17.89 0.58 -10.06
CA PHE A 97 -16.90 1.09 -11.02
C PHE A 97 -17.46 1.20 -12.43
N GLN A 98 -16.88 2.09 -13.21
CA GLN A 98 -17.08 2.16 -14.66
C GLN A 98 -15.92 1.44 -15.38
N PRO A 99 -16.19 0.86 -16.57
CA PRO A 99 -15.14 0.23 -17.38
C PRO A 99 -14.08 1.24 -17.83
N LEU A 100 -12.84 0.77 -17.94
CA LEU A 100 -11.75 1.54 -18.55
C LEU A 100 -11.91 1.61 -20.07
N ASP A 101 -11.72 2.80 -20.62
CA ASP A 101 -11.55 2.97 -22.06
C ASP A 101 -10.07 2.78 -22.45
N LYS A 102 -9.72 1.56 -22.83
CA LYS A 102 -8.34 1.21 -23.21
C LYS A 102 -7.84 1.91 -24.47
N GLN A 103 -8.73 2.53 -25.28
CA GLN A 103 -8.30 3.33 -26.42
C GLN A 103 -7.60 4.62 -25.97
N GLN A 104 -7.87 5.09 -24.74
CA GLN A 104 -7.20 6.21 -24.12
C GLN A 104 -5.89 5.84 -23.41
N LEU A 105 -5.49 4.57 -23.45
CA LEU A 105 -4.35 4.01 -22.72
C LEU A 105 -3.35 3.35 -23.71
N PRO A 106 -2.71 4.11 -24.60
CA PRO A 106 -1.78 3.54 -25.59
C PRO A 106 -0.59 2.82 -24.95
N SER A 107 -0.18 3.18 -23.73
CA SER A 107 0.90 2.52 -23.00
C SER A 107 0.49 1.22 -22.30
N TRP A 108 -0.76 0.77 -22.48
CA TRP A 108 -1.27 -0.49 -21.91
C TRP A 108 -0.41 -1.73 -22.26
N HIS A 109 0.21 -1.72 -23.43
CA HIS A 109 1.10 -2.79 -23.90
C HIS A 109 2.40 -2.94 -23.06
N ASN A 110 2.73 -1.97 -22.22
CA ASN A 110 3.88 -2.04 -21.32
C ASN A 110 3.62 -2.93 -20.08
N LEU A 111 2.36 -3.31 -19.82
CA LEU A 111 2.02 -4.12 -18.67
C LEU A 111 2.70 -5.49 -18.71
N ASP A 112 3.14 -5.95 -17.54
CA ASP A 112 3.72 -7.28 -17.36
C ASP A 112 2.65 -8.35 -17.58
N THR A 113 2.90 -9.27 -18.51
CA THR A 113 1.95 -10.31 -18.90
C THR A 113 1.63 -11.27 -17.75
N GLN A 114 2.61 -11.56 -16.87
CA GLN A 114 2.38 -12.43 -15.71
C GLN A 114 1.47 -11.75 -14.68
N VAL A 115 1.66 -10.45 -14.44
CA VAL A 115 0.78 -9.67 -13.57
C VAL A 115 -0.63 -9.62 -14.16
N VAL A 116 -0.76 -9.33 -15.46
CA VAL A 116 -2.06 -9.34 -16.16
C VAL A 116 -2.74 -10.71 -16.03
N GLN A 117 -1.99 -11.80 -16.14
CA GLN A 117 -2.54 -13.16 -16.00
C GLN A 117 -3.04 -13.43 -14.57
N ASN A 118 -2.29 -13.04 -13.55
CA ASN A 118 -2.68 -13.23 -12.16
C ASN A 118 -3.94 -12.42 -11.77
N LEU A 119 -4.20 -11.32 -12.45
CA LEU A 119 -5.36 -10.47 -12.20
C LEU A 119 -6.66 -10.95 -12.82
N GLN A 120 -6.61 -11.97 -13.73
CA GLN A 120 -7.81 -12.48 -14.41
C GLN A 120 -8.86 -13.07 -13.46
N ASP A 121 -8.44 -13.58 -12.30
CA ASP A 121 -9.35 -14.12 -11.28
C ASP A 121 -10.18 -13.03 -10.58
N TYR A 122 -9.70 -11.78 -10.60
CA TYR A 122 -10.33 -10.64 -9.91
C TYR A 122 -11.13 -9.74 -10.88
N ASP A 123 -10.59 -9.51 -12.06
CA ASP A 123 -11.19 -8.65 -13.09
C ASP A 123 -10.86 -9.22 -14.49
N PRO A 124 -11.66 -10.16 -14.97
CA PRO A 124 -11.43 -10.78 -16.28
C PRO A 124 -11.29 -9.75 -17.41
N GLY A 125 -10.19 -9.84 -18.14
CA GLY A 125 -9.85 -8.90 -19.19
C GLY A 125 -9.41 -7.52 -18.69
N LEU A 126 -9.24 -7.31 -17.38
CA LEU A 126 -8.93 -6.02 -16.76
C LEU A 126 -9.88 -4.92 -17.27
N THR A 127 -11.17 -5.21 -17.14
CA THR A 127 -12.24 -4.32 -17.63
C THR A 127 -12.32 -3.04 -16.80
N TYR A 128 -12.09 -3.15 -15.49
CA TYR A 128 -12.27 -2.07 -14.51
C TYR A 128 -10.97 -1.60 -13.89
N SER A 129 -9.90 -2.40 -13.97
CA SER A 129 -8.65 -2.17 -13.25
C SER A 129 -7.48 -1.81 -14.15
N ALA A 130 -6.70 -0.81 -13.76
CA ALA A 130 -5.38 -0.52 -14.31
C ALA A 130 -4.31 -0.97 -13.31
N PRO A 131 -3.50 -1.99 -13.62
CA PRO A 131 -2.45 -2.49 -12.73
C PRO A 131 -1.43 -1.41 -12.39
N TYR A 132 -1.07 -1.32 -11.11
CA TYR A 132 -0.12 -0.33 -10.59
C TYR A 132 1.13 -1.03 -10.05
N THR A 133 1.04 -1.59 -8.86
CA THR A 133 2.15 -2.27 -8.20
C THR A 133 1.73 -3.63 -7.65
N TRP A 134 2.71 -4.42 -7.29
CA TRP A 134 2.52 -5.69 -6.60
C TRP A 134 3.61 -5.90 -5.55
N GLY A 135 3.35 -6.77 -4.61
CA GLY A 135 4.30 -7.12 -3.58
C GLY A 135 3.93 -8.41 -2.88
N SER A 136 4.69 -8.72 -1.86
CA SER A 136 4.47 -9.88 -1.00
C SER A 136 4.44 -9.48 0.47
N SER A 137 3.87 -10.35 1.30
CA SER A 137 3.96 -10.22 2.75
C SER A 137 5.13 -11.04 3.27
N GLY A 138 5.80 -10.55 4.31
CA GLY A 138 6.95 -11.25 4.88
C GLY A 138 7.34 -10.70 6.23
N VAL A 139 8.47 -11.14 6.72
CA VAL A 139 8.94 -10.78 8.05
C VAL A 139 10.12 -9.82 7.94
N THR A 140 9.94 -8.60 8.44
CA THR A 140 11.03 -7.65 8.66
C THR A 140 11.56 -7.79 10.08
N TYR A 141 12.87 -7.77 10.23
CA TYR A 141 13.49 -7.92 11.54
C TYR A 141 14.80 -7.14 11.66
N ASN A 142 15.12 -6.72 12.88
CA ASN A 142 16.41 -6.12 13.24
C ASN A 142 17.45 -7.24 13.45
N VAL A 143 18.44 -7.27 12.59
CA VAL A 143 19.44 -8.35 12.51
C VAL A 143 20.15 -8.56 13.85
N ASP A 144 20.66 -7.50 14.45
CA ASP A 144 21.43 -7.58 15.69
C ASP A 144 20.58 -7.97 16.90
N LYS A 145 19.35 -7.41 16.99
CA LYS A 145 18.45 -7.74 18.10
C LYS A 145 17.98 -9.20 18.07
N ILE A 146 17.74 -9.73 16.87
CA ILE A 146 17.37 -11.15 16.70
C ILE A 146 18.58 -12.03 17.05
N LYS A 147 19.73 -11.75 16.45
CA LYS A 147 20.97 -12.52 16.69
C LYS A 147 21.40 -12.53 18.17
N ALA A 148 21.25 -11.40 18.87
CA ALA A 148 21.60 -11.31 20.29
C ALA A 148 20.70 -12.18 21.18
N ARG A 149 19.44 -12.45 20.80
CA ARG A 149 18.47 -13.24 21.58
C ARG A 149 18.44 -14.71 21.19
N MET A 150 18.64 -14.99 19.91
CA MET A 150 18.60 -16.34 19.35
C MET A 150 19.51 -16.39 18.11
N PRO A 151 20.84 -16.71 18.32
CA PRO A 151 21.79 -16.78 17.20
C PRO A 151 21.43 -17.81 16.13
N ASP A 152 20.68 -18.85 16.50
CA ASP A 152 20.18 -19.94 15.68
C ASP A 152 18.70 -19.78 15.31
N ALA A 153 18.18 -18.54 15.33
CA ALA A 153 16.80 -18.26 14.95
C ALA A 153 16.48 -18.82 13.55
N PRO A 154 15.30 -19.44 13.36
CA PRO A 154 14.94 -20.05 12.08
C PRO A 154 14.53 -18.98 11.05
N ILE A 155 15.49 -18.11 10.68
CA ILE A 155 15.31 -17.08 9.66
C ILE A 155 14.81 -17.73 8.37
N GLY A 156 13.83 -17.08 7.73
CA GLY A 156 13.18 -17.59 6.53
C GLY A 156 11.97 -18.50 6.79
N SER A 157 11.57 -18.70 8.05
CA SER A 157 10.40 -19.51 8.41
C SER A 157 9.33 -18.68 9.13
N LEU A 158 8.06 -18.98 8.89
CA LEU A 158 6.92 -18.46 9.67
C LEU A 158 6.99 -18.85 11.15
N ALA A 159 7.80 -19.83 11.53
CA ALA A 159 8.06 -20.19 12.91
C ALA A 159 8.59 -19.01 13.74
N MET A 160 9.28 -18.05 13.12
CA MET A 160 9.72 -16.82 13.77
C MET A 160 8.56 -16.06 14.43
N LEU A 161 7.37 -16.07 13.80
CA LEU A 161 6.18 -15.39 14.29
C LEU A 161 5.19 -16.33 14.99
N PHE A 162 5.04 -17.58 14.49
CA PHE A 162 3.92 -18.44 14.85
C PHE A 162 4.30 -19.62 15.77
N ASP A 163 5.58 -19.87 16.06
CA ASP A 163 5.95 -20.79 17.13
C ASP A 163 6.05 -20.04 18.47
N PRO A 164 5.19 -20.35 19.47
CA PRO A 164 5.22 -19.68 20.78
C PRO A 164 6.59 -19.78 21.49
N LYS A 165 7.35 -20.88 21.27
CA LYS A 165 8.68 -21.07 21.87
C LYS A 165 9.74 -20.15 21.25
N ILE A 166 9.54 -19.77 19.99
CA ILE A 166 10.46 -18.90 19.23
C ILE A 166 10.07 -17.44 19.43
N VAL A 167 8.82 -17.07 19.13
CA VAL A 167 8.37 -15.67 19.21
C VAL A 167 8.49 -15.10 20.64
N SER A 168 8.29 -15.91 21.68
CA SER A 168 8.48 -15.50 23.07
C SER A 168 9.88 -14.97 23.38
N ARG A 169 10.91 -15.44 22.65
CA ARG A 169 12.30 -14.98 22.82
C ARG A 169 12.50 -13.53 22.36
N PHE A 170 11.56 -12.98 21.60
CA PHE A 170 11.63 -11.64 21.01
C PHE A 170 10.60 -10.67 21.61
N ALA A 171 9.77 -11.13 22.56
CA ALA A 171 8.71 -10.34 23.17
C ALA A 171 9.23 -9.05 23.85
N ASP A 172 10.40 -9.11 24.48
CA ASP A 172 11.03 -7.98 25.18
C ASP A 172 11.51 -6.87 24.24
N CYS A 173 11.89 -7.21 22.99
CA CYS A 173 12.31 -6.23 22.00
C CYS A 173 11.17 -5.79 21.05
N GLY A 174 9.99 -6.39 21.22
CA GLY A 174 8.76 -6.01 20.50
C GLY A 174 8.57 -6.75 19.17
N VAL A 175 7.45 -7.48 19.12
CA VAL A 175 6.97 -8.16 17.91
C VAL A 175 5.62 -7.58 17.53
N THR A 176 5.41 -7.25 16.24
CA THR A 176 4.13 -6.76 15.73
C THR A 176 3.62 -7.60 14.58
N LEU A 177 2.31 -7.73 14.51
CA LEU A 177 1.61 -8.27 13.34
C LEU A 177 0.79 -7.16 12.69
N MET A 178 0.52 -7.29 11.40
CA MET A 178 -0.41 -6.39 10.72
C MET A 178 -1.80 -6.44 11.34
N ASP A 179 -2.51 -5.32 11.41
CA ASP A 179 -3.95 -5.30 11.68
C ASP A 179 -4.73 -5.57 10.36
N ALA A 180 -4.47 -6.73 9.80
CA ALA A 180 -4.99 -7.16 8.51
C ALA A 180 -5.33 -8.67 8.55
N PRO A 181 -6.55 -9.05 8.91
CA PRO A 181 -6.96 -10.46 9.04
C PRO A 181 -6.77 -11.26 7.74
N THR A 182 -6.94 -10.62 6.59
CA THR A 182 -6.75 -11.22 5.27
C THR A 182 -5.28 -11.46 4.90
N GLU A 183 -4.35 -10.97 5.69
CA GLU A 183 -2.91 -11.26 5.61
C GLU A 183 -2.50 -12.30 6.66
N VAL A 184 -2.82 -12.03 7.92
CA VAL A 184 -2.33 -12.81 9.06
C VAL A 184 -2.93 -14.22 9.10
N ILE A 185 -4.24 -14.37 8.90
CA ILE A 185 -4.92 -15.68 8.96
C ILE A 185 -4.44 -16.63 7.87
N PRO A 186 -4.31 -16.23 6.59
CA PRO A 186 -3.72 -17.06 5.54
C PRO A 186 -2.31 -17.54 5.88
N LEU A 187 -1.46 -16.68 6.43
CA LEU A 187 -0.10 -17.08 6.83
C LEU A 187 -0.10 -18.05 8.02
N ALA A 188 -1.00 -17.86 8.99
CA ALA A 188 -1.19 -18.80 10.08
C ALA A 188 -1.67 -20.17 9.57
N LEU A 189 -2.60 -20.20 8.62
CA LEU A 189 -3.04 -21.44 7.96
C LEU A 189 -1.89 -22.11 7.19
N LYS A 190 -1.10 -21.32 6.47
CA LYS A 190 0.06 -21.83 5.74
C LYS A 190 1.09 -22.47 6.67
N TYR A 191 1.38 -21.82 7.81
CA TYR A 191 2.25 -22.38 8.85
C TYR A 191 1.73 -23.70 9.41
N LEU A 192 0.40 -23.85 9.54
CA LEU A 192 -0.26 -25.08 9.98
C LEU A 192 -0.33 -26.17 8.88
N GLY A 193 0.22 -25.93 7.68
CA GLY A 193 0.14 -26.86 6.55
C GLY A 193 -1.25 -26.97 5.94
N LYS A 194 -2.10 -25.96 6.13
CA LYS A 194 -3.48 -25.89 5.60
C LYS A 194 -3.56 -25.04 4.32
N ASP A 195 -4.67 -25.12 3.62
CA ASP A 195 -4.92 -24.20 2.51
C ASP A 195 -5.05 -22.76 3.04
N PRO A 196 -4.16 -21.85 2.64
CA PRO A 196 -4.19 -20.47 3.13
C PRO A 196 -5.45 -19.69 2.69
N ARG A 197 -6.19 -20.21 1.69
CA ARG A 197 -7.42 -19.61 1.18
C ARG A 197 -8.69 -20.17 1.82
N SER A 198 -8.53 -21.06 2.82
CA SER A 198 -9.66 -21.72 3.49
C SER A 198 -10.38 -20.76 4.44
N ALA A 199 -11.71 -20.74 4.35
CA ALA A 199 -12.59 -20.15 5.35
C ALA A 199 -13.43 -21.22 6.08
N ALA A 200 -13.03 -22.50 5.98
CA ALA A 200 -13.70 -23.59 6.66
C ALA A 200 -13.63 -23.40 8.19
N PRO A 201 -14.73 -23.64 8.93
CA PRO A 201 -14.78 -23.40 10.38
C PRO A 201 -13.66 -24.09 11.18
N ALA A 202 -13.29 -25.33 10.79
CA ALA A 202 -12.23 -26.08 11.45
C ALA A 202 -10.84 -25.44 11.22
N ASP A 203 -10.59 -24.90 10.05
CA ASP A 203 -9.34 -24.25 9.70
C ASP A 203 -9.22 -22.88 10.37
N LEU A 204 -10.29 -22.09 10.34
CA LEU A 204 -10.35 -20.81 11.05
C LEU A 204 -10.16 -21.00 12.56
N LYS A 205 -10.76 -22.03 13.16
CA LYS A 205 -10.54 -22.36 14.58
C LYS A 205 -9.10 -22.77 14.88
N ALA A 206 -8.44 -23.48 13.96
CA ALA A 206 -7.03 -23.85 14.13
C ALA A 206 -6.12 -22.61 14.05
N ALA A 207 -6.39 -21.70 13.10
CA ALA A 207 -5.67 -20.43 13.00
C ALA A 207 -5.91 -19.53 14.24
N GLU A 208 -7.16 -19.42 14.70
CA GLU A 208 -7.52 -18.69 15.93
C GLU A 208 -6.71 -19.20 17.12
N LYS A 209 -6.70 -20.53 17.34
CA LYS A 209 -5.92 -21.11 18.42
C LYS A 209 -4.45 -20.76 18.33
N LEU A 210 -3.82 -20.94 17.17
CA LEU A 210 -2.42 -20.60 16.96
C LEU A 210 -2.15 -19.13 17.29
N LEU A 211 -2.98 -18.24 16.79
CA LEU A 211 -2.83 -16.79 16.98
C LEU A 211 -3.05 -16.38 18.44
N LEU A 212 -3.94 -17.04 19.17
CA LEU A 212 -4.12 -16.86 20.61
C LEU A 212 -2.93 -17.39 21.42
N ASP A 213 -2.32 -18.52 21.01
CA ASP A 213 -1.14 -19.09 21.66
C ASP A 213 0.07 -18.11 21.57
N ILE A 214 0.20 -17.34 20.51
CA ILE A 214 1.26 -16.34 20.34
C ILE A 214 0.88 -14.93 20.83
N ARG A 215 -0.40 -14.66 21.04
CA ARG A 215 -0.94 -13.33 21.40
C ARG A 215 -0.21 -12.65 22.57
N PRO A 216 0.18 -13.36 23.66
CA PRO A 216 0.92 -12.76 24.78
C PRO A 216 2.27 -12.16 24.41
N TYR A 217 2.85 -12.56 23.28
CA TYR A 217 4.16 -12.12 22.82
C TYR A 217 4.08 -11.03 21.75
N ILE A 218 2.87 -10.71 21.30
CA ILE A 218 2.63 -9.66 20.30
C ILE A 218 2.39 -8.34 21.00
N LYS A 219 3.29 -7.39 20.78
CA LYS A 219 3.24 -6.05 21.36
C LYS A 219 2.03 -5.26 20.84
N LYS A 220 1.75 -5.38 19.53
CA LYS A 220 0.72 -4.57 18.84
C LYS A 220 0.31 -5.22 17.53
N PHE A 221 -0.96 -5.01 17.15
CA PHE A 221 -1.43 -5.17 15.77
C PHE A 221 -1.38 -3.81 15.09
N ASP A 222 -0.63 -3.69 13.99
CA ASP A 222 -0.30 -2.40 13.39
C ASP A 222 0.13 -2.59 11.93
N SER A 223 -0.51 -1.86 11.03
CA SER A 223 -0.22 -1.92 9.59
C SER A 223 0.52 -0.68 9.05
N VAL A 224 0.90 0.29 9.91
CA VAL A 224 1.51 1.55 9.47
C VAL A 224 2.72 1.95 10.33
N ASN A 225 2.56 1.97 11.67
CA ASN A 225 3.58 2.54 12.55
C ASN A 225 4.87 1.71 12.65
N TYR A 226 4.91 0.48 12.14
CA TYR A 226 6.17 -0.27 12.04
C TYR A 226 7.19 0.42 11.11
N LEU A 227 6.74 1.24 10.15
CA LEU A 227 7.59 2.11 9.32
C LEU A 227 8.40 3.14 10.12
N THR A 228 7.99 3.39 11.37
CA THR A 228 8.72 4.27 12.31
C THR A 228 9.37 3.46 13.43
N SER A 229 8.66 2.48 13.96
CA SER A 229 9.14 1.73 15.14
C SER A 229 10.28 0.75 14.83
N LEU A 230 10.35 0.19 13.63
CA LEU A 230 11.50 -0.63 13.18
C LEU A 230 12.78 0.22 13.05
N PRO A 231 12.79 1.34 12.29
CA PRO A 231 13.97 2.22 12.19
C PRO A 231 14.40 2.84 13.51
N ASN A 232 13.48 3.04 14.45
CA ASN A 232 13.81 3.55 15.78
C ASN A 232 14.30 2.46 16.75
N GLY A 233 14.15 1.19 16.37
CA GLY A 233 14.50 0.05 17.24
C GLY A 233 13.50 -0.22 18.36
N ASP A 234 12.29 0.36 18.31
CA ASP A 234 11.21 0.12 19.30
C ASP A 234 10.53 -1.23 19.11
N VAL A 235 10.69 -1.80 17.91
CA VAL A 235 10.24 -3.13 17.48
C VAL A 235 11.41 -3.83 16.82
N CYS A 236 11.59 -5.11 17.11
CA CYS A 236 12.68 -5.89 16.53
C CYS A 236 12.22 -6.88 15.45
N MET A 237 10.94 -7.16 15.36
CA MET A 237 10.36 -8.04 14.34
C MET A 237 8.92 -7.66 14.05
N ALA A 238 8.57 -7.63 12.77
CA ALA A 238 7.23 -7.30 12.31
C ALA A 238 6.84 -8.16 11.10
N LEU A 239 5.56 -8.55 11.01
CA LEU A 239 4.97 -8.93 9.73
C LEU A 239 4.71 -7.65 8.95
N THR A 240 5.27 -7.55 7.74
CA THR A 240 5.21 -6.33 6.91
C THR A 240 4.95 -6.67 5.45
N TRP A 241 4.67 -5.67 4.65
CA TRP A 241 4.76 -5.76 3.21
C TRP A 241 6.20 -5.52 2.73
N SER A 242 6.54 -6.08 1.57
CA SER A 242 7.91 -6.12 1.05
C SER A 242 8.53 -4.74 0.80
N GLY A 243 7.78 -3.78 0.25
CA GLY A 243 8.28 -2.42 0.02
C GLY A 243 8.46 -1.63 1.30
N ASP A 244 7.61 -1.87 2.30
CA ASP A 244 7.71 -1.20 3.59
C ASP A 244 9.00 -1.55 4.35
N TYR A 245 9.50 -2.79 4.18
CA TYR A 245 10.82 -3.14 4.68
C TYR A 245 11.90 -2.21 4.11
N ALA A 246 11.90 -2.04 2.78
CA ALA A 246 12.91 -1.21 2.14
C ALA A 246 12.76 0.27 2.53
N THR A 247 11.53 0.76 2.64
CA THR A 247 11.23 2.11 3.16
C THR A 247 11.70 2.28 4.61
N ALA A 248 11.47 1.30 5.48
CA ALA A 248 11.93 1.34 6.87
C ALA A 248 13.47 1.35 6.96
N GLN A 249 14.15 0.56 6.13
CA GLN A 249 15.61 0.55 6.06
C GLN A 249 16.15 1.90 5.58
N ALA A 250 15.59 2.47 4.52
CA ALA A 250 15.98 3.79 4.02
C ALA A 250 15.80 4.88 5.09
N ARG A 251 14.69 4.87 5.82
CA ARG A 251 14.46 5.80 6.95
C ARG A 251 15.49 5.65 8.09
N ALA A 252 15.94 4.43 8.37
CA ALA A 252 17.01 4.20 9.35
C ALA A 252 18.33 4.81 8.90
N GLU A 253 18.68 4.64 7.63
CA GLU A 253 19.90 5.17 7.01
C GLU A 253 19.89 6.70 6.96
N GLU A 254 18.79 7.32 6.50
CA GLU A 254 18.60 8.76 6.46
C GLU A 254 18.73 9.41 7.86
N ALA A 255 18.20 8.70 8.88
CA ALA A 255 18.31 9.14 10.29
C ALA A 255 19.68 8.83 10.93
N ASN A 256 20.65 8.29 10.17
CA ASN A 256 21.97 7.85 10.65
C ASN A 256 21.86 6.90 11.86
N LYS A 257 20.87 6.01 11.86
CA LYS A 257 20.69 4.99 12.88
C LYS A 257 21.57 3.78 12.56
N ASP A 258 22.30 3.27 13.54
CA ASP A 258 23.03 2.01 13.45
C ASP A 258 22.04 0.84 13.63
N ILE A 259 21.14 0.69 12.66
CA ILE A 259 20.09 -0.34 12.64
C ILE A 259 20.10 -1.02 11.28
N GLN A 260 20.42 -2.29 11.28
CA GLN A 260 20.31 -3.15 10.11
C GLN A 260 19.01 -3.93 10.16
N LEU A 261 18.11 -3.61 9.24
CA LEU A 261 16.91 -4.39 9.00
C LEU A 261 17.17 -5.43 7.91
N ALA A 262 16.46 -6.55 7.99
CA ALA A 262 16.41 -7.54 6.93
C ALA A 262 14.96 -8.04 6.76
N PHE A 263 14.67 -8.58 5.58
CA PHE A 263 13.36 -9.11 5.24
C PHE A 263 13.50 -10.50 4.63
N PHE A 264 12.54 -11.35 4.89
CA PHE A 264 12.43 -12.61 4.18
C PHE A 264 10.97 -12.93 3.82
N ILE A 265 10.80 -13.51 2.64
CA ILE A 265 9.58 -14.20 2.25
C ILE A 265 9.65 -15.62 2.84
N PRO A 266 8.67 -16.05 3.63
CA PRO A 266 8.73 -17.34 4.29
C PRO A 266 8.86 -18.53 3.33
N LYS A 267 9.67 -19.51 3.71
CA LYS A 267 9.87 -20.74 2.92
C LYS A 267 8.61 -21.59 2.79
N GLU A 268 7.70 -21.47 3.74
CA GLU A 268 6.39 -22.12 3.72
C GLU A 268 5.48 -21.54 2.63
N GLY A 269 5.81 -20.35 2.13
CA GLY A 269 5.06 -19.56 1.17
C GLY A 269 4.44 -18.32 1.81
N SER A 270 4.11 -17.35 1.00
CA SER A 270 3.49 -16.09 1.42
C SER A 270 2.47 -15.57 0.41
N LEU A 271 1.78 -14.51 0.83
CA LEU A 271 0.85 -13.81 -0.06
C LEU A 271 1.62 -13.01 -1.11
N ILE A 272 1.07 -13.05 -2.33
CA ILE A 272 1.28 -12.02 -3.34
C ILE A 272 -0.01 -11.22 -3.50
N TRP A 273 0.12 -9.93 -3.57
CA TRP A 273 -1.00 -9.01 -3.74
C TRP A 273 -0.71 -8.02 -4.88
N PHE A 274 -1.77 -7.46 -5.43
CA PHE A 274 -1.74 -6.54 -6.56
C PHE A 274 -2.62 -5.35 -6.23
N ASP A 275 -2.09 -4.14 -6.35
CA ASP A 275 -2.85 -2.91 -6.23
C ASP A 275 -3.05 -2.28 -7.60
N ASN A 276 -4.29 -1.89 -7.84
CA ASN A 276 -4.73 -1.37 -9.12
C ASN A 276 -5.53 -0.08 -8.93
N LEU A 277 -5.57 0.73 -9.98
CA LEU A 277 -6.42 1.91 -10.07
C LEU A 277 -7.79 1.55 -10.63
N TYR A 278 -8.83 2.11 -10.04
CA TYR A 278 -10.22 1.92 -10.43
C TYR A 278 -10.93 3.26 -10.57
N LEU A 279 -11.81 3.37 -11.58
CA LEU A 279 -12.66 4.54 -11.77
C LEU A 279 -14.01 4.31 -11.08
N PRO A 280 -14.38 5.06 -10.02
CA PRO A 280 -15.73 5.04 -9.48
C PRO A 280 -16.76 5.35 -10.57
N LYS A 281 -17.94 4.75 -10.49
CA LYS A 281 -19.03 4.96 -11.46
C LYS A 281 -19.48 6.41 -11.52
N ASP A 282 -19.36 7.10 -10.39
CA ASP A 282 -19.73 8.50 -10.20
C ASP A 282 -18.57 9.48 -10.39
N ALA A 283 -17.43 9.03 -10.93
CA ALA A 283 -16.26 9.88 -11.19
C ALA A 283 -16.60 11.05 -12.11
N PRO A 284 -16.50 12.31 -11.64
CA PRO A 284 -16.88 13.47 -12.42
C PRO A 284 -15.90 13.79 -13.56
N HIS A 285 -14.63 13.37 -13.45
CA HIS A 285 -13.56 13.72 -14.40
C HIS A 285 -12.89 12.46 -15.00
N SER A 286 -13.69 11.55 -15.54
CA SER A 286 -13.22 10.26 -16.08
C SER A 286 -12.10 10.42 -17.14
N ALA A 287 -12.16 11.46 -17.99
CA ALA A 287 -11.11 11.73 -18.97
C ALA A 287 -9.77 12.08 -18.29
N ASN A 288 -9.79 12.87 -17.22
CA ASN A 288 -8.59 13.22 -16.46
C ASN A 288 -8.02 11.98 -15.73
N ALA A 289 -8.90 11.08 -15.26
CA ALA A 289 -8.51 9.81 -14.67
C ALA A 289 -7.78 8.92 -15.67
N HIS A 290 -8.26 8.79 -16.90
CA HIS A 290 -7.57 8.04 -17.96
C HIS A 290 -6.21 8.68 -18.32
N ARG A 291 -6.12 10.02 -18.36
CA ARG A 291 -4.84 10.71 -18.56
C ARG A 291 -3.84 10.40 -17.44
N PHE A 292 -4.28 10.29 -16.20
CA PHE A 292 -3.40 9.96 -15.08
C PHE A 292 -2.96 8.50 -15.14
N ILE A 293 -3.86 7.57 -15.47
CA ILE A 293 -3.50 6.17 -15.69
C ILE A 293 -2.46 6.05 -16.81
N GLU A 294 -2.69 6.71 -17.95
CA GLU A 294 -1.74 6.70 -19.07
C GLU A 294 -0.39 7.29 -18.67
N PHE A 295 -0.38 8.36 -17.87
CA PHE A 295 0.85 8.96 -17.35
C PHE A 295 1.63 7.97 -16.45
N LEU A 296 0.94 7.22 -15.58
CA LEU A 296 1.55 6.19 -14.73
C LEU A 296 2.05 4.99 -15.56
N LEU A 297 1.37 4.63 -16.67
CA LEU A 297 1.79 3.55 -17.55
C LEU A 297 3.03 3.89 -18.40
N GLN A 298 3.50 5.14 -18.40
CA GLN A 298 4.79 5.50 -19.02
C GLN A 298 5.93 4.83 -18.24
N PRO A 299 6.86 4.14 -18.90
CA PRO A 299 7.92 3.38 -18.23
C PRO A 299 8.77 4.24 -17.28
N GLN A 300 9.10 5.47 -17.66
CA GLN A 300 9.89 6.38 -16.84
C GLN A 300 9.16 6.79 -15.57
N THR A 301 7.87 7.13 -15.68
CA THR A 301 7.04 7.51 -14.52
C THR A 301 6.91 6.35 -13.55
N MET A 302 6.58 5.16 -14.05
CA MET A 302 6.40 4.00 -13.19
C MET A 302 7.71 3.54 -12.53
N ALA A 303 8.84 3.64 -13.22
CA ALA A 303 10.15 3.37 -12.63
C ALA A 303 10.48 4.36 -11.49
N GLN A 304 10.18 5.65 -11.66
CA GLN A 304 10.35 6.65 -10.59
C GLN A 304 9.45 6.34 -9.38
N VAL A 305 8.21 5.92 -9.61
CA VAL A 305 7.31 5.47 -8.55
C VAL A 305 7.96 4.31 -7.78
N THR A 306 8.37 3.23 -8.46
CA THR A 306 9.02 2.08 -7.83
C THR A 306 10.27 2.48 -7.04
N ASN A 307 11.10 3.37 -7.60
CA ASN A 307 12.33 3.83 -6.94
C ASN A 307 12.07 4.59 -5.64
N TYR A 308 10.89 5.17 -5.48
CA TYR A 308 10.52 5.91 -4.27
C TYR A 308 9.78 5.05 -3.25
N ILE A 309 8.73 4.30 -3.71
CA ILE A 309 7.89 3.52 -2.79
C ILE A 309 8.43 2.11 -2.51
N HIS A 310 9.46 1.66 -3.23
CA HIS A 310 10.12 0.36 -3.12
C HIS A 310 9.21 -0.86 -3.32
N TYR A 311 8.13 -0.71 -4.10
CA TYR A 311 7.29 -1.84 -4.53
C TYR A 311 7.53 -2.19 -5.99
N ALA A 312 7.43 -3.48 -6.31
CA ALA A 312 7.51 -3.93 -7.69
C ALA A 312 6.35 -3.36 -8.50
N ASN A 313 6.63 -2.94 -9.72
CA ASN A 313 5.61 -2.38 -10.60
C ASN A 313 5.02 -3.43 -11.55
N SER A 314 3.84 -3.11 -12.07
CA SER A 314 3.12 -3.95 -13.03
C SER A 314 3.48 -3.65 -14.49
N ASN A 315 4.58 -2.94 -14.74
CA ASN A 315 4.99 -2.47 -16.06
C ASN A 315 6.35 -3.07 -16.44
N ALA A 316 6.38 -4.03 -17.36
CA ALA A 316 7.60 -4.73 -17.75
C ALA A 316 8.67 -3.80 -18.34
N ALA A 317 8.25 -2.78 -19.12
CA ALA A 317 9.17 -1.82 -19.68
C ALA A 317 9.78 -0.89 -18.60
N ALA A 318 9.02 -0.57 -17.55
CA ALA A 318 9.50 0.21 -16.41
C ALA A 318 10.51 -0.55 -15.55
N THR A 319 10.31 -1.86 -15.35
CA THR A 319 11.20 -2.69 -14.53
C THR A 319 12.65 -2.59 -14.98
N ALA A 320 12.92 -2.48 -16.30
CA ALA A 320 14.26 -2.30 -16.84
C ALA A 320 14.92 -0.96 -16.45
N LEU A 321 14.11 0.05 -16.11
CA LEU A 321 14.53 1.40 -15.74
C LEU A 321 14.63 1.63 -14.22
N VAL A 322 14.17 0.67 -13.42
CA VAL A 322 14.28 0.71 -11.95
C VAL A 322 15.75 0.67 -11.53
N GLN A 323 16.11 1.40 -10.49
CA GLN A 323 17.45 1.42 -9.91
C GLN A 323 17.95 -0.01 -9.65
N ALA A 324 19.25 -0.22 -9.92
CA ALA A 324 19.82 -1.57 -9.95
C ALA A 324 19.77 -2.30 -8.61
N ASP A 325 19.94 -1.58 -7.50
CA ASP A 325 19.87 -2.07 -6.14
C ASP A 325 18.42 -2.48 -5.76
N ILE A 326 17.42 -1.69 -6.12
CA ILE A 326 16.00 -2.01 -5.91
C ILE A 326 15.61 -3.23 -6.77
N ARG A 327 16.02 -3.24 -8.04
CA ARG A 327 15.74 -4.36 -8.95
C ARG A 327 16.41 -5.67 -8.52
N ALA A 328 17.59 -5.58 -7.91
CA ALA A 328 18.31 -6.73 -7.38
C ALA A 328 17.86 -7.16 -5.97
N ASN A 329 16.98 -6.40 -5.33
CA ASN A 329 16.50 -6.71 -4.00
C ASN A 329 15.45 -7.84 -4.04
N PRO A 330 15.74 -9.04 -3.48
CA PRO A 330 14.83 -10.18 -3.53
C PRO A 330 13.56 -9.99 -2.68
N ALA A 331 13.51 -9.01 -1.80
CA ALA A 331 12.31 -8.61 -1.08
C ALA A 331 11.29 -7.95 -2.05
N ILE A 332 11.78 -7.18 -3.02
CA ILE A 332 10.96 -6.43 -3.98
C ILE A 332 10.72 -7.28 -5.24
N TYR A 333 11.78 -7.83 -5.82
CA TYR A 333 11.73 -8.70 -7.00
C TYR A 333 12.26 -10.09 -6.64
N PRO A 334 11.43 -10.95 -6.03
CA PRO A 334 11.83 -12.31 -5.68
C PRO A 334 12.14 -13.16 -6.91
N ASP A 335 13.06 -14.11 -6.77
CA ASP A 335 13.38 -15.08 -7.79
C ASP A 335 12.21 -16.02 -8.12
N ASP A 336 12.33 -16.77 -9.22
CA ASP A 336 11.26 -17.65 -9.70
C ASP A 336 10.89 -18.73 -8.67
N LEU A 337 11.86 -19.32 -7.99
CA LEU A 337 11.61 -20.33 -6.95
C LEU A 337 10.83 -19.76 -5.75
N THR A 338 11.09 -18.51 -5.41
CA THR A 338 10.33 -17.82 -4.36
C THR A 338 8.93 -17.45 -4.86
N ARG A 339 8.81 -16.98 -6.11
CA ARG A 339 7.50 -16.67 -6.72
C ARG A 339 6.57 -17.88 -6.79
N GLU A 340 7.07 -19.08 -7.08
CA GLU A 340 6.28 -20.31 -7.11
C GLU A 340 5.65 -20.65 -5.75
N ARG A 341 6.20 -20.15 -4.65
CA ARG A 341 5.66 -20.33 -3.30
C ARG A 341 4.67 -19.25 -2.88
N LEU A 342 4.55 -18.18 -3.67
CA LEU A 342 3.57 -17.14 -3.41
C LEU A 342 2.17 -17.61 -3.83
N PHE A 343 1.17 -17.20 -3.08
CA PHE A 343 -0.22 -17.47 -3.38
C PHE A 343 -1.04 -16.18 -3.33
N ALA A 344 -1.90 -15.99 -4.30
CA ALA A 344 -2.82 -14.87 -4.34
C ALA A 344 -3.97 -15.05 -3.33
N GLN A 345 -4.45 -13.97 -2.76
CA GLN A 345 -5.64 -13.98 -1.91
C GLN A 345 -6.85 -14.43 -2.72
N LYS A 346 -7.70 -15.26 -2.12
CA LYS A 346 -9.02 -15.53 -2.67
C LYS A 346 -9.97 -14.41 -2.26
N THR A 347 -10.75 -13.91 -3.20
CA THR A 347 -11.90 -13.07 -2.87
C THR A 347 -12.86 -13.85 -1.98
N GLN A 348 -13.09 -13.34 -0.77
CA GLN A 348 -13.99 -13.94 0.19
C GLN A 348 -15.42 -13.41 -0.01
N ASP A 349 -16.41 -14.27 0.14
CA ASP A 349 -17.79 -13.81 0.19
C ASP A 349 -18.11 -13.14 1.55
N ALA A 350 -19.29 -12.52 1.64
CA ALA A 350 -19.70 -11.81 2.86
C ALA A 350 -19.84 -12.71 4.10
N ARG A 351 -20.11 -14.01 3.91
CA ARG A 351 -20.19 -14.98 5.03
C ARG A 351 -18.81 -15.30 5.55
N ASP A 352 -17.89 -15.61 4.64
CA ASP A 352 -16.51 -15.96 4.95
C ASP A 352 -15.79 -14.78 5.58
N MET A 353 -15.97 -13.55 5.04
CA MET A 353 -15.44 -12.33 5.64
C MET A 353 -15.94 -12.10 7.07
N ARG A 354 -17.22 -12.33 7.35
CA ARG A 354 -17.74 -12.23 8.74
C ARG A 354 -17.09 -13.25 9.67
N ALA A 355 -16.84 -14.48 9.17
CA ALA A 355 -16.16 -15.51 9.98
C ALA A 355 -14.71 -15.12 10.27
N ILE A 356 -13.97 -14.66 9.27
CA ILE A 356 -12.58 -14.15 9.36
C ILE A 356 -12.51 -12.98 10.34
N THR A 357 -13.40 -11.99 10.21
CA THR A 357 -13.45 -10.81 11.08
C THR A 357 -13.74 -11.19 12.54
N ARG A 358 -14.60 -12.18 12.77
CA ARG A 358 -14.90 -12.68 14.13
C ARG A 358 -13.64 -13.30 14.76
N VAL A 359 -12.96 -14.20 14.05
CA VAL A 359 -11.68 -14.78 14.52
C VAL A 359 -10.69 -13.67 14.84
N TRP A 360 -10.57 -12.67 13.95
CA TRP A 360 -9.64 -11.56 14.16
C TRP A 360 -9.98 -10.73 15.40
N SER A 361 -11.25 -10.45 15.63
CA SER A 361 -11.70 -9.75 16.83
C SER A 361 -11.34 -10.52 18.11
N THR A 362 -11.57 -11.85 18.14
CA THR A 362 -11.15 -12.74 19.23
C THR A 362 -9.63 -12.66 19.46
N VAL A 363 -8.83 -12.77 18.41
CA VAL A 363 -7.37 -12.70 18.50
C VAL A 363 -6.89 -11.34 19.04
N LYS A 364 -7.48 -10.24 18.58
CA LYS A 364 -7.08 -8.89 19.03
C LYS A 364 -7.41 -8.64 20.49
N THR A 365 -8.58 -9.05 20.92
CA THR A 365 -9.02 -8.88 22.33
C THR A 365 -8.38 -9.90 23.27
N GLY A 366 -7.98 -11.06 22.76
CA GLY A 366 -7.42 -12.16 23.56
C GLY A 366 -8.47 -13.02 24.27
N PHE A 367 -9.77 -12.85 23.91
CA PHE A 367 -10.91 -13.55 24.51
C PHE A 367 -11.84 -14.14 23.45
#